data_bc37f7f62f3f2c2ff59102c343a17c56
#
_entry.id   bc37f7f62f3f2c2ff59102c343a17c56
#
_cell.length_a   1.000
_cell.length_b   1.000
_cell.length_c   1.000
_cell.angle_alpha   90.00
_cell.angle_beta   90.00
_cell.angle_gamma   90.00
#
_symmetry.space_group_name_H-M   'P 1'
#
loop_
_entity.id
_entity.type
_entity.pdbx_description
1 polymer ?
#
loop_
_entity_poly.entity_id
_entity_poly.type
_entity_poly.pdbx_seq_one_letter_code
_entity_poly.pdbx_strand_id
1 'polypeptide(L)'
;MKKVFAWMALTLWSVMTIFAGETAYLFSYFINDSKDGLHLAYSYDGLNWTPLNGGRSFLAPSVGKDKLMRDPSICQAPDGTFHMVWTSSWTDRIIGYASSRDLIHWSEQQAIPV
;
A
#
# COMPACT_ATOMS: atom_id res chain seq x y z
N MET A 1 8.44 -4.49 -43.72
CA MET A 1 8.70 -3.74 -42.49
C MET A 1 7.44 -3.29 -41.76
N LYS A 2 6.51 -2.62 -42.44
CA LYS A 2 5.26 -2.17 -41.80
C LYS A 2 4.45 -3.31 -41.19
N LYS A 3 4.40 -4.48 -41.82
CA LYS A 3 3.69 -5.66 -41.27
C LYS A 3 4.31 -6.19 -40.00
N VAL A 4 5.64 -6.16 -39.85
CA VAL A 4 6.35 -6.61 -38.65
C VAL A 4 6.05 -5.71 -37.47
N PHE A 5 6.03 -4.39 -37.68
CA PHE A 5 5.66 -3.44 -36.63
C PHE A 5 4.22 -3.61 -36.14
N ALA A 6 3.27 -3.84 -37.04
CA ALA A 6 1.87 -4.06 -36.68
C ALA A 6 1.72 -5.33 -35.80
N TRP A 7 2.43 -6.39 -36.12
CA TRP A 7 2.42 -7.61 -35.32
C TRP A 7 3.01 -7.43 -33.93
N MET A 8 4.14 -6.72 -33.83
CA MET A 8 4.75 -6.41 -32.52
C MET A 8 3.85 -5.55 -31.66
N ALA A 9 3.20 -4.53 -32.24
CA ALA A 9 2.27 -3.69 -31.51
C ALA A 9 1.07 -4.48 -30.96
N LEU A 10 0.49 -5.39 -31.76
CA LEU A 10 -0.60 -6.25 -31.33
C LEU A 10 -0.17 -7.20 -30.20
N THR A 11 1.02 -7.77 -30.27
CA THR A 11 1.54 -8.66 -29.23
C THR A 11 1.75 -7.92 -27.91
N LEU A 12 2.36 -6.74 -27.95
CA LEU A 12 2.55 -5.91 -26.75
C LEU A 12 1.22 -5.51 -26.14
N TRP A 13 0.25 -5.12 -26.95
CA TRP A 13 -1.08 -4.76 -26.49
C TRP A 13 -1.76 -5.93 -25.79
N SER A 14 -1.68 -7.13 -26.35
CA SER A 14 -2.26 -8.34 -25.75
C SER A 14 -1.62 -8.66 -24.40
N VAL A 15 -0.29 -8.54 -24.28
CA VAL A 15 0.42 -8.75 -23.01
C VAL A 15 -0.02 -7.74 -21.96
N MET A 16 -0.11 -6.46 -22.31
CA MET A 16 -0.60 -5.41 -21.40
C MET A 16 -2.04 -5.67 -20.95
N THR A 17 -2.91 -6.15 -21.83
CA THR A 17 -4.30 -6.49 -21.49
C THR A 17 -4.36 -7.64 -20.49
N ILE A 18 -3.51 -8.65 -20.62
CA ILE A 18 -3.42 -9.76 -19.67
C ILE A 18 -3.01 -9.24 -18.29
N PHE A 19 -1.99 -8.40 -18.19
CA PHE A 19 -1.57 -7.82 -16.91
C PHE A 19 -2.65 -6.91 -16.30
N ALA A 20 -3.32 -6.10 -17.11
CA ALA A 20 -4.39 -5.22 -16.66
C ALA A 20 -5.63 -5.99 -16.18
N GLY A 21 -5.83 -7.25 -16.65
CA GLY A 21 -6.94 -8.11 -16.23
C GLY A 21 -6.68 -8.89 -14.95
N GLU A 22 -5.44 -8.96 -14.47
CA GLU A 22 -5.12 -9.67 -13.23
C GLU A 22 -5.49 -8.82 -12.01
N THR A 23 -6.14 -9.46 -11.03
CA THR A 23 -6.48 -8.85 -9.75
C THR A 23 -5.54 -9.40 -8.68
N ALA A 24 -4.91 -8.51 -7.95
CA ALA A 24 -4.15 -8.85 -6.77
C ALA A 24 -4.84 -8.23 -5.55
N TYR A 25 -4.88 -8.99 -4.47
CA TYR A 25 -5.30 -8.51 -3.17
C TYR A 25 -4.11 -7.92 -2.44
N LEU A 26 -4.31 -6.80 -1.76
CA LEU A 26 -3.31 -6.17 -0.91
C LEU A 26 -3.74 -6.27 0.55
N PHE A 27 -2.81 -6.59 1.40
CA PHE A 27 -3.01 -6.66 2.84
C PHE A 27 -2.03 -5.71 3.54
N SER A 28 -2.55 -4.77 4.32
CA SER A 28 -1.75 -3.91 5.19
C SER A 28 -1.70 -4.48 6.59
N TYR A 29 -0.52 -4.51 7.21
CA TYR A 29 -0.36 -5.07 8.53
C TYR A 29 0.80 -4.39 9.28
N PHE A 30 0.91 -4.69 10.55
CA PHE A 30 2.00 -4.29 11.43
C PHE A 30 2.57 -5.53 12.13
N ILE A 31 3.74 -5.40 12.69
CA ILE A 31 4.39 -6.47 13.44
C ILE A 31 4.52 -6.12 14.93
N ASN A 32 5.00 -7.04 15.70
CA ASN A 32 4.93 -7.14 17.17
C ASN A 32 5.07 -5.86 17.98
N ASP A 33 6.06 -5.01 17.67
CA ASP A 33 6.32 -3.82 18.46
C ASP A 33 5.52 -2.59 18.00
N SER A 34 4.82 -2.70 16.88
CA SER A 34 4.02 -1.61 16.29
C SER A 34 4.81 -0.34 15.94
N LYS A 35 6.13 -0.34 16.13
CA LYS A 35 7.00 0.81 15.90
C LYS A 35 7.76 0.74 14.59
N ASP A 36 7.86 -0.43 14.03
CA ASP A 36 8.48 -0.66 12.73
C ASP A 36 7.63 -0.07 11.58
N GLY A 37 6.31 -0.08 11.73
CA GLY A 37 5.41 0.63 10.85
C GLY A 37 4.65 -0.24 9.87
N LEU A 38 4.42 0.31 8.67
CA LEU A 38 3.58 -0.28 7.64
C LEU A 38 4.27 -1.46 6.95
N HIS A 39 3.62 -2.59 6.96
CA HIS A 39 3.96 -3.74 6.13
C HIS A 39 2.84 -4.02 5.13
N LEU A 40 3.22 -4.51 3.97
CA LEU A 40 2.28 -4.89 2.91
C LEU A 40 2.59 -6.32 2.44
N ALA A 41 1.54 -7.05 2.15
CA ALA A 41 1.62 -8.34 1.50
C ALA A 41 0.59 -8.39 0.37
N TYR A 42 0.85 -9.21 -0.63
CA TYR A 42 -0.08 -9.40 -1.73
C TYR A 42 -0.47 -10.87 -1.88
N SER A 43 -1.61 -11.11 -2.52
CA SER A 43 -2.09 -12.44 -2.85
C SER A 43 -2.90 -12.39 -4.14
N TYR A 44 -2.83 -13.46 -4.92
CA TYR A 44 -3.69 -13.64 -6.09
C TYR A 44 -4.94 -14.46 -5.78
N ASP A 45 -4.94 -15.24 -4.70
CA ASP A 45 -6.04 -16.13 -4.33
C ASP A 45 -6.73 -15.75 -3.00
N GLY A 46 -6.17 -14.78 -2.27
CA GLY A 46 -6.68 -14.36 -0.96
C GLY A 46 -6.33 -15.32 0.18
N LEU A 47 -5.59 -16.38 -0.09
CA LEU A 47 -5.23 -17.41 0.88
C LEU A 47 -3.72 -17.47 1.12
N ASN A 48 -2.95 -17.41 0.05
CA ASN A 48 -1.48 -17.44 0.10
C ASN A 48 -0.95 -16.01 -0.08
N TRP A 49 -0.25 -15.52 0.93
CA TRP A 49 0.23 -14.14 1.01
C TRP A 49 1.74 -14.07 0.93
N THR A 50 2.25 -13.15 0.15
CA THR A 50 3.68 -12.89 -0.01
C THR A 50 3.99 -11.49 0.50
N PRO A 51 4.91 -11.35 1.49
CA PRO A 51 5.35 -10.05 1.93
C PRO A 51 6.02 -9.26 0.81
N LEU A 52 5.71 -7.97 0.73
CA LEU A 52 6.41 -7.03 -0.14
C LEU A 52 7.65 -6.46 0.57
N ASN A 53 8.57 -5.88 -0.19
CA ASN A 53 9.79 -5.25 0.30
C ASN A 53 10.67 -6.20 1.15
N GLY A 54 10.62 -7.50 0.87
CA GLY A 54 11.36 -8.50 1.66
C GLY A 54 10.93 -8.53 3.14
N GLY A 55 9.69 -8.19 3.45
CA GLY A 55 9.18 -8.12 4.81
C GLY A 55 9.59 -6.87 5.59
N ARG A 56 10.21 -5.89 4.92
CA ARG A 56 10.62 -4.63 5.57
C ARG A 56 9.49 -3.60 5.54
N SER A 57 9.48 -2.71 6.51
CA SER A 57 8.51 -1.62 6.60
C SER A 57 8.61 -0.65 5.41
N PHE A 58 7.47 -0.14 4.98
CA PHE A 58 7.34 0.92 3.99
C PHE A 58 7.29 2.32 4.60
N LEU A 59 6.87 2.42 5.87
CA LEU A 59 6.68 3.70 6.54
C LEU A 59 6.74 3.49 8.05
N ALA A 60 7.74 4.06 8.71
CA ALA A 60 7.82 4.06 10.17
C ALA A 60 6.95 5.19 10.75
N PRO A 61 6.17 4.94 11.82
CA PRO A 61 5.31 5.95 12.41
C PRO A 61 6.14 7.06 13.10
N SER A 62 5.69 8.29 12.93
CA SER A 62 6.33 9.47 13.50
C SER A 62 5.38 10.36 14.30
N VAL A 63 4.08 10.10 14.27
CA VAL A 63 3.05 10.88 14.97
C VAL A 63 2.45 10.11 16.14
N GLY A 64 1.88 10.87 17.08
CA GLY A 64 1.30 10.29 18.29
C GLY A 64 2.28 10.20 19.43
N LYS A 65 1.76 10.14 20.64
CA LYS A 65 2.56 10.09 21.86
C LYS A 65 3.48 8.87 21.90
N ASP A 66 2.95 7.72 21.49
CA ASP A 66 3.69 6.45 21.52
C ASP A 66 4.38 6.12 20.20
N LYS A 67 4.08 6.86 19.14
CA LYS A 67 4.59 6.63 17.78
C LYS A 67 4.41 5.18 17.34
N LEU A 68 3.19 4.68 17.49
CA LEU A 68 2.80 3.33 17.07
C LEU A 68 2.18 3.39 15.67
N MET A 69 2.23 2.27 14.98
CA MET A 69 1.36 2.01 13.84
C MET A 69 0.68 0.67 14.06
N ARG A 70 -0.56 0.71 14.52
CA ARG A 70 -1.39 -0.46 14.67
C ARG A 70 -2.58 -0.36 13.75
N ASP A 71 -3.01 -1.53 13.27
CA ASP A 71 -4.21 -1.66 12.43
C ASP A 71 -4.22 -0.66 11.26
N PRO A 72 -3.14 -0.57 10.46
CA PRO A 72 -3.13 0.34 9.32
C PRO A 72 -4.23 -0.04 8.33
N SER A 73 -5.09 0.92 8.02
CA SER A 73 -6.22 0.74 7.11
C SER A 73 -6.04 1.64 5.90
N ILE A 74 -6.10 1.06 4.70
CA ILE A 74 -5.86 1.76 3.44
C ILE A 74 -7.13 1.70 2.59
N CYS A 75 -7.50 2.84 2.00
CA CYS A 75 -8.50 2.89 0.95
C CYS A 75 -7.96 3.69 -0.26
N GLN A 76 -8.49 3.41 -1.43
CA GLN A 76 -8.15 4.15 -2.64
C GLN A 76 -9.31 5.07 -3.02
N ALA A 77 -9.00 6.34 -3.22
CA ALA A 77 -9.95 7.32 -3.71
C ALA A 77 -10.16 7.17 -5.25
N PRO A 78 -11.26 7.72 -5.79
CA PRO A 78 -11.51 7.67 -7.24
C PRO A 78 -10.40 8.28 -8.12
N ASP A 79 -9.62 9.21 -7.58
CA ASP A 79 -8.49 9.84 -8.26
C ASP A 79 -7.21 8.98 -8.27
N GLY A 80 -7.27 7.78 -7.66
CA GLY A 80 -6.15 6.86 -7.56
C GLY A 80 -5.26 7.07 -6.33
N THR A 81 -5.50 8.09 -5.51
CA THR A 81 -4.75 8.31 -4.27
C THR A 81 -5.13 7.29 -3.22
N PHE A 82 -4.13 6.69 -2.60
CA PHE A 82 -4.30 5.84 -1.43
C PHE A 82 -4.25 6.69 -0.16
N HIS A 83 -5.22 6.49 0.71
CA HIS A 83 -5.30 7.14 2.02
C HIS A 83 -5.16 6.08 3.09
N MET A 84 -4.30 6.32 4.05
CA MET A 84 -4.08 5.39 5.15
C MET A 84 -4.28 6.10 6.49
N VAL A 85 -4.97 5.42 7.39
CA VAL A 85 -5.09 5.80 8.80
C VAL A 85 -4.61 4.65 9.68
N TRP A 86 -4.15 4.98 10.89
CA TRP A 86 -3.70 3.97 11.85
C TRP A 86 -3.83 4.46 13.28
N THR A 87 -3.87 3.51 14.21
CA THR A 87 -3.76 3.80 15.65
C THR A 87 -2.31 4.17 15.98
N SER A 88 -2.11 5.37 16.51
CA SER A 88 -0.78 5.94 16.73
C SER A 88 -0.35 5.95 18.20
N SER A 89 -1.27 5.66 19.12
CA SER A 89 -1.02 5.69 20.56
C SER A 89 -2.06 4.84 21.30
N TRP A 90 -1.72 4.44 22.50
CA TRP A 90 -2.65 3.75 23.38
C TRP A 90 -3.64 4.71 24.07
N THR A 91 -3.28 5.96 24.21
CA THR A 91 -4.02 6.91 25.04
C THR A 91 -4.32 8.25 24.37
N ASP A 92 -3.69 8.58 23.25
CA ASP A 92 -3.96 9.82 22.53
C ASP A 92 -5.33 9.80 21.87
N ARG A 93 -5.91 10.98 21.75
CA ARG A 93 -7.13 11.20 20.95
C ARG A 93 -6.78 11.66 19.55
N ILE A 94 -5.88 10.95 18.91
CA ILE A 94 -5.49 11.16 17.53
C ILE A 94 -5.35 9.82 16.81
N ILE A 95 -5.49 9.88 15.50
CA ILE A 95 -5.05 8.81 14.59
C ILE A 95 -3.96 9.34 13.68
N GLY A 96 -3.08 8.48 13.22
CA GLY A 96 -2.13 8.82 12.19
C GLY A 96 -2.77 8.81 10.81
N TYR A 97 -2.29 9.64 9.92
CA TYR A 97 -2.72 9.70 8.52
C TYR A 97 -1.53 9.94 7.61
N ALA A 98 -1.54 9.29 6.46
CA ALA A 98 -0.66 9.57 5.33
C ALA A 98 -1.34 9.19 4.03
N SER A 99 -0.87 9.73 2.92
CA SER A 99 -1.36 9.39 1.58
C SER A 99 -0.21 8.98 0.66
N SER A 100 -0.56 8.23 -0.39
CA SER A 100 0.41 7.75 -1.37
C SER A 100 -0.26 7.58 -2.74
N ARG A 101 0.53 7.72 -3.80
CA ARG A 101 0.06 7.43 -5.16
C ARG A 101 0.48 6.05 -5.64
N ASP A 102 1.42 5.41 -4.96
CA ASP A 102 2.06 4.17 -5.41
C ASP A 102 2.21 3.11 -4.30
N LEU A 103 1.75 3.38 -3.06
CA LEU A 103 1.89 2.53 -1.88
C LEU A 103 3.35 2.37 -1.38
N ILE A 104 4.29 2.98 -2.04
CA ILE A 104 5.73 2.90 -1.73
C ILE A 104 6.21 4.20 -1.10
N HIS A 105 5.88 5.32 -1.73
CA HIS A 105 6.24 6.66 -1.29
C HIS A 105 5.04 7.30 -0.59
N TRP A 106 5.20 7.65 0.66
CA TRP A 106 4.14 8.18 1.50
C TRP A 106 4.37 9.66 1.80
N SER A 107 3.29 10.40 1.92
CA SER A 107 3.30 11.81 2.31
C SER A 107 3.87 12.01 3.71
N GLU A 108 4.12 13.26 4.07
CA GLU A 108 4.32 13.62 5.47
C GLU A 108 3.14 13.12 6.31
N GLN A 109 3.44 12.57 7.49
CA GLN A 109 2.44 12.04 8.39
C GLN A 109 1.73 13.16 9.14
N GLN A 110 0.43 12.99 9.32
CA GLN A 110 -0.41 13.95 10.04
C GLN A 110 -1.06 13.28 11.24
N ALA A 111 -1.20 14.05 12.31
CA ALA A 111 -1.97 13.65 13.48
C ALA A 111 -3.37 14.23 13.35
N ILE A 112 -4.36 13.36 13.25
CA ILE A 112 -5.77 13.76 13.08
C ILE A 112 -6.48 13.59 14.43
N PRO A 113 -7.00 14.67 15.03
CA PRO A 113 -7.79 14.56 16.25
C PRO A 113 -9.09 13.76 16.05
N VAL A 114 -9.43 12.96 17.03
CA VAL A 114 -10.66 12.16 17.05
C VAL A 114 -11.43 12.29 18.34
#